data_308603bd0c675857bf00a2ebd5bd2b04
#
_entry.id   308603bd0c675857bf00a2ebd5bd2b04
#
_cell.length_a   1.000
_cell.length_b   1.000
_cell.length_c   1.000
_cell.angle_alpha   90.00
_cell.angle_beta   90.00
_cell.angle_gamma   90.00
#
_symmetry.space_group_name_H-M   'P 1'
#
loop_
_entity.id
_entity.type
_entity.pdbx_description
1 polymer ?
#
loop_
_entity_poly.entity_id
_entity_poly.type
_entity_poly.pdbx_seq_one_letter_code
_entity_poly.pdbx_strand_id
1 'polypeptide(L)'
;MPLKTISENTPKISKTTYVCDSAVITGNVVIGEQAFVAPNASIRADEPGSAIIIGDGCNIQDNVIIHALMKTKVVIGDHTSLSHGCIVHGPAQIGKNCFIGFGS
;
A
#
# COMPACT_ATOMS: atom_id res chain seq x y z
N MET A 1 16.96 -0.29 -0.65
CA MET A 1 15.91 0.48 0.05
C MET A 1 14.55 0.13 -0.51
N PRO A 2 13.57 -0.24 0.32
CA PRO A 2 12.23 -0.55 -0.18
C PRO A 2 11.47 0.65 -0.73
N LEU A 3 11.84 1.86 -0.35
CA LEU A 3 11.11 3.06 -0.78
C LEU A 3 11.76 3.66 -2.02
N LYS A 4 10.94 3.95 -3.04
CA LYS A 4 11.44 4.50 -4.30
C LYS A 4 10.71 5.77 -4.68
N THR A 5 11.48 6.79 -5.05
CA THR A 5 10.95 8.08 -5.49
C THR A 5 10.69 8.05 -6.99
N ILE A 6 9.53 8.53 -7.39
CA ILE A 6 9.16 8.68 -8.81
C ILE A 6 8.59 10.06 -9.01
N SER A 7 9.11 10.82 -9.99
CA SER A 7 8.60 12.15 -10.35
C SER A 7 8.42 13.05 -9.11
N GLU A 8 9.42 13.10 -8.27
CA GLU A 8 9.45 13.89 -7.05
C GLU A 8 8.49 13.39 -5.94
N ASN A 9 7.79 12.29 -6.18
CA ASN A 9 6.95 11.69 -5.15
C ASN A 9 7.73 10.61 -4.41
N THR A 10 7.88 10.79 -3.12
CA THR A 10 8.55 9.82 -2.25
C THR A 10 7.53 9.25 -1.27
N PRO A 11 7.49 7.94 -1.07
CA PRO A 11 6.58 7.36 -0.09
C PRO A 11 6.76 7.98 1.29
N LYS A 12 5.64 8.26 1.95
CA LYS A 12 5.62 8.82 3.31
C LYS A 12 5.04 7.78 4.25
N ILE A 13 5.89 7.23 5.08
CA ILE A 13 5.52 6.12 5.95
C ILE A 13 5.80 6.51 7.39
N SER A 14 4.81 6.30 8.26
CA SER A 14 4.96 6.59 9.69
C SER A 14 6.13 5.80 10.27
N LYS A 15 6.82 6.40 11.24
CA LYS A 15 7.96 5.77 11.92
C LYS A 15 7.56 4.49 12.66
N THR A 16 6.29 4.35 13.03
CA THR A 16 5.82 3.20 13.77
C THR A 16 5.43 2.02 12.87
N THR A 17 5.45 2.22 11.56
CA THR A 17 5.11 1.20 10.59
C THR A 17 6.34 0.42 10.20
N TYR A 18 6.21 -0.92 10.18
CA TYR A 18 7.29 -1.81 9.75
C TYR A 18 7.14 -2.13 8.26
N VAL A 19 8.22 -1.95 7.52
CA VAL A 19 8.27 -2.34 6.10
C VAL A 19 9.40 -3.34 5.93
N CYS A 20 9.05 -4.53 5.46
CA CYS A 20 10.04 -5.58 5.23
C CYS A 20 11.00 -5.17 4.11
N ASP A 21 12.27 -5.54 4.24
CA ASP A 21 13.30 -5.15 3.26
C ASP A 21 12.99 -5.59 1.84
N SER A 22 12.28 -6.71 1.67
CA SER A 22 11.94 -7.23 0.34
C SER A 22 10.66 -6.63 -0.24
N ALA A 23 9.96 -5.79 0.52
CA ALA A 23 8.82 -5.05 -0.03
C ALA A 23 9.33 -3.89 -0.87
N VAL A 24 8.51 -3.46 -1.84
CA VAL A 24 8.85 -2.29 -2.66
C VAL A 24 7.66 -1.32 -2.65
N ILE A 25 7.92 -0.10 -2.24
CA ILE A 25 6.90 0.96 -2.18
C ILE A 25 7.38 2.11 -3.05
N THR A 26 6.61 2.45 -4.07
CA THR A 26 7.05 3.38 -5.11
C THR A 26 6.07 4.53 -5.29
N GLY A 27 6.58 5.75 -5.26
CA GLY A 27 5.84 6.93 -5.67
C GLY A 27 4.97 7.55 -4.59
N ASN A 28 3.79 8.02 -4.97
CA ASN A 28 2.91 8.81 -4.12
C ASN A 28 2.08 7.91 -3.19
N VAL A 29 2.74 7.35 -2.18
CA VAL A 29 2.14 6.43 -1.22
C VAL A 29 2.26 7.03 0.17
N VAL A 30 1.16 7.00 0.92
CA VAL A 30 1.14 7.41 2.33
C VAL A 30 0.64 6.22 3.15
N ILE A 31 1.40 5.82 4.16
CA ILE A 31 1.00 4.74 5.07
C ILE A 31 0.99 5.30 6.49
N GLY A 32 -0.11 5.08 7.19
CA GLY A 32 -0.31 5.56 8.55
C GLY A 32 0.53 4.83 9.59
N GLU A 33 0.11 4.90 10.83
CA GLU A 33 0.87 4.38 11.97
C GLU A 33 0.58 2.92 12.23
N GLN A 34 1.57 2.22 12.80
CA GLN A 34 1.43 0.85 13.29
C GLN A 34 0.91 -0.13 12.24
N ALA A 35 1.25 0.12 10.97
CA ALA A 35 0.95 -0.81 9.90
C ALA A 35 2.11 -1.80 9.74
N PHE A 36 1.86 -2.86 8.99
CA PHE A 36 2.85 -3.87 8.69
C PHE A 36 2.83 -4.16 7.20
N VAL A 37 4.00 -4.07 6.57
CA VAL A 37 4.16 -4.40 5.14
C VAL A 37 5.10 -5.58 5.04
N ALA A 38 4.57 -6.72 4.63
CA ALA A 38 5.23 -8.01 4.66
C ALA A 38 6.18 -8.22 3.47
N PRO A 39 6.96 -9.31 3.48
CA PRO A 39 7.89 -9.60 2.39
C PRO A 39 7.22 -9.63 1.03
N ASN A 40 7.91 -9.08 0.05
CA ASN A 40 7.52 -9.11 -1.36
C ASN A 40 6.21 -8.39 -1.69
N ALA A 41 5.71 -7.55 -0.80
CA ALA A 41 4.57 -6.69 -1.13
C ALA A 41 5.04 -5.62 -2.11
N SER A 42 4.18 -5.29 -3.07
CA SER A 42 4.46 -4.27 -4.08
C SER A 42 3.36 -3.22 -4.04
N ILE A 43 3.72 -2.00 -3.68
CA ILE A 43 2.76 -0.90 -3.54
C ILE A 43 3.24 0.21 -4.46
N ARG A 44 2.48 0.48 -5.54
CA ARG A 44 2.92 1.41 -6.58
C ARG A 44 1.90 2.50 -6.87
N ALA A 45 2.28 3.75 -6.64
CA ALA A 45 1.57 4.91 -7.14
C ALA A 45 2.58 5.70 -7.97
N ASP A 46 3.06 5.07 -9.04
CA ASP A 46 4.15 5.58 -9.87
C ASP A 46 3.68 6.18 -11.19
N GLU A 47 2.39 6.14 -11.48
CA GLU A 47 1.85 6.77 -12.67
C GLU A 47 1.40 8.20 -12.38
N PRO A 48 1.39 9.09 -13.38
CA PRO A 48 1.05 10.50 -13.15
C PRO A 48 -0.32 10.68 -12.50
N GLY A 49 -0.37 11.47 -11.45
CA GLY A 49 -1.62 11.77 -10.74
C GLY A 49 -2.19 10.64 -9.92
N SER A 50 -1.46 9.55 -9.76
CA SER A 50 -1.91 8.43 -8.92
C SER A 50 -1.56 8.66 -7.46
N ALA A 51 -2.30 8.03 -6.57
CA ALA A 51 -2.03 8.09 -5.13
C ALA A 51 -2.54 6.84 -4.43
N ILE A 52 -1.83 6.42 -3.39
CA ILE A 52 -2.27 5.34 -2.51
C ILE A 52 -2.21 5.85 -1.07
N ILE A 53 -3.32 5.71 -0.35
CA ILE A 53 -3.41 6.11 1.05
C ILE A 53 -3.84 4.91 1.87
N ILE A 54 -2.97 4.48 2.78
CA ILE A 54 -3.21 3.32 3.63
C ILE A 54 -3.31 3.84 5.07
N GLY A 55 -4.39 3.49 5.74
CA GLY A 55 -4.67 3.96 7.10
C GLY A 55 -3.80 3.31 8.16
N ASP A 56 -4.12 3.60 9.41
CA ASP A 56 -3.38 3.09 10.56
C ASP A 56 -3.71 1.62 10.83
N GLY A 57 -2.74 0.89 11.38
CA GLY A 57 -2.95 -0.47 11.84
C GLY A 57 -3.27 -1.49 10.76
N CYS A 58 -2.97 -1.19 9.49
CA CYS A 58 -3.26 -2.10 8.39
C CYS A 58 -2.21 -3.19 8.30
N ASN A 59 -2.62 -4.36 7.83
CA ASN A 59 -1.73 -5.47 7.51
C ASN A 59 -1.70 -5.67 6.01
N ILE A 60 -0.52 -5.49 5.41
CA ILE A 60 -0.31 -5.75 4.00
C ILE A 60 0.57 -6.99 3.95
N GLN A 61 -0.03 -8.14 3.68
CA GLN A 61 0.64 -9.42 3.81
C GLN A 61 1.56 -9.74 2.62
N ASP A 62 2.18 -10.93 2.68
CA ASP A 62 3.18 -11.34 1.68
C ASP A 62 2.60 -11.34 0.27
N ASN A 63 3.37 -10.83 -0.67
CA ASN A 63 3.04 -10.85 -2.11
C ASN A 63 1.76 -10.07 -2.48
N VAL A 64 1.30 -9.17 -1.63
CA VAL A 64 0.17 -8.30 -1.96
C VAL A 64 0.63 -7.27 -2.98
N ILE A 65 -0.24 -7.00 -3.96
CA ILE A 65 0.01 -5.98 -4.97
C ILE A 65 -1.06 -4.90 -4.83
N ILE A 66 -0.62 -3.65 -4.66
CA ILE A 66 -1.50 -2.49 -4.68
C ILE A 66 -0.99 -1.56 -5.77
N HIS A 67 -1.83 -1.28 -6.76
CA HIS A 67 -1.43 -0.45 -7.89
C HIS A 67 -2.52 0.57 -8.20
N ALA A 68 -2.18 1.86 -8.14
CA ALA A 68 -3.08 2.94 -8.54
C ALA A 68 -2.77 3.35 -9.97
N LEU A 69 -3.77 3.28 -10.84
CA LEU A 69 -3.63 3.73 -12.22
C LEU A 69 -3.46 5.25 -12.30
N MET A 70 -3.02 5.71 -13.46
CA MET A 70 -2.88 7.14 -13.75
C MET A 70 -4.16 7.90 -13.36
N LYS A 71 -3.98 9.00 -12.62
CA LYS A 71 -5.07 9.88 -12.19
C LYS A 71 -6.14 9.20 -11.35
N THR A 72 -5.79 8.10 -10.68
CA THR A 72 -6.70 7.41 -9.78
C THR A 72 -6.11 7.30 -8.39
N LYS A 73 -6.96 6.91 -7.45
CA LYS A 73 -6.59 6.80 -6.05
C LYS A 73 -7.01 5.46 -5.49
N VAL A 74 -6.16 4.88 -4.66
CA VAL A 74 -6.51 3.73 -3.83
C VAL A 74 -6.50 4.21 -2.37
N VAL A 75 -7.61 3.99 -1.67
CA VAL A 75 -7.72 4.35 -0.25
C VAL A 75 -8.08 3.10 0.53
N ILE A 76 -7.27 2.79 1.53
CA ILE A 76 -7.50 1.64 2.41
C ILE A 76 -7.70 2.16 3.82
N GLY A 77 -8.86 1.86 4.41
CA GLY A 77 -9.22 2.34 5.73
C GLY A 77 -8.43 1.68 6.84
N ASP A 78 -8.52 2.24 8.04
CA ASP A 78 -7.75 1.78 9.20
C ASP A 78 -8.07 0.34 9.56
N HIS A 79 -7.08 -0.37 10.10
CA HIS A 79 -7.23 -1.73 10.64
C HIS A 79 -7.77 -2.74 9.63
N THR A 80 -7.46 -2.54 8.36
CA THR A 80 -7.82 -3.46 7.28
C THR A 80 -6.67 -4.39 7.00
N SER A 81 -6.96 -5.66 6.75
CA SER A 81 -5.96 -6.66 6.39
C SER A 81 -6.12 -7.06 4.94
N LEU A 82 -5.03 -6.96 4.20
CA LEU A 82 -4.93 -7.47 2.83
C LEU A 82 -4.13 -8.76 2.90
N SER A 83 -4.80 -9.89 2.68
CA SER A 83 -4.18 -11.19 2.89
C SER A 83 -3.24 -11.59 1.76
N HIS A 84 -2.46 -12.64 1.99
CA HIS A 84 -1.38 -13.06 1.10
C HIS A 84 -1.83 -13.14 -0.36
N GLY A 85 -1.09 -12.50 -1.23
CA GLY A 85 -1.30 -12.59 -2.67
C GLY A 85 -2.51 -11.87 -3.22
N CYS A 86 -3.24 -11.09 -2.40
CA CYS A 86 -4.37 -10.35 -2.95
C CYS A 86 -3.89 -9.18 -3.80
N ILE A 87 -4.74 -8.74 -4.71
CA ILE A 87 -4.42 -7.65 -5.63
C ILE A 87 -5.49 -6.57 -5.51
N VAL A 88 -5.05 -5.35 -5.20
CA VAL A 88 -5.92 -4.18 -5.17
C VAL A 88 -5.48 -3.25 -6.28
N HIS A 89 -6.32 -3.12 -7.30
CA HIS A 89 -6.02 -2.30 -8.46
C HIS A 89 -6.95 -1.10 -8.49
N GLY A 90 -6.38 0.09 -8.56
CA GLY A 90 -7.16 1.32 -8.51
C GLY A 90 -7.81 1.69 -9.83
N PRO A 91 -8.86 2.50 -9.77
CA PRO A 91 -9.37 3.14 -8.56
C PRO A 91 -10.04 2.15 -7.62
N ALA A 92 -9.83 2.33 -6.31
CA ALA A 92 -10.44 1.45 -5.33
C ALA A 92 -10.56 2.16 -3.98
N GLN A 93 -11.59 1.82 -3.23
CA GLN A 93 -11.74 2.28 -1.86
C GLN A 93 -12.16 1.10 -1.00
N ILE A 94 -11.35 0.80 0.01
CA ILE A 94 -11.62 -0.29 0.96
C ILE A 94 -11.83 0.36 2.32
N GLY A 95 -12.91 -0.01 2.99
CA GLY A 95 -13.29 0.59 4.26
C GLY A 95 -12.39 0.18 5.42
N LYS A 96 -12.78 0.57 6.62
CA LYS A 96 -12.08 0.23 7.85
C LYS A 96 -12.45 -1.20 8.27
N ASN A 97 -11.54 -1.84 8.99
CA ASN A 97 -11.77 -3.15 9.60
C ASN A 97 -12.22 -4.22 8.60
N CYS A 98 -11.73 -4.12 7.36
CA CYS A 98 -12.04 -5.09 6.32
C CYS A 98 -11.00 -6.18 6.27
N PHE A 99 -11.36 -7.30 5.68
CA PHE A 99 -10.45 -8.41 5.44
C PHE A 99 -10.60 -8.84 3.98
N ILE A 100 -9.53 -8.68 3.21
CA ILE A 100 -9.52 -9.11 1.80
C ILE A 100 -8.83 -10.46 1.75
N GLY A 101 -9.54 -11.47 1.27
CA GLY A 101 -9.09 -12.85 1.35
C GLY A 101 -7.87 -13.16 0.48
N PHE A 102 -7.31 -14.35 0.70
CA PHE A 102 -6.10 -14.80 -0.01
C PHE A 102 -6.34 -14.82 -1.51
N GLY A 103 -5.40 -14.27 -2.27
CA GLY A 103 -5.44 -14.32 -3.73
C GLY A 103 -6.56 -13.54 -4.40
N SER A 104 -7.29 -12.74 -3.63
CA SER A 104 -8.39 -11.96 -4.22
C SER A 104 -7.86 -10.88 -5.14
#